data_85c455038fbd8bc9ddba6fb9bc44244c
#
_entry.id   85c455038fbd8bc9ddba6fb9bc44244c
#
_cell.length_a   1.000
_cell.length_b   1.000
_cell.length_c   1.000
_cell.angle_alpha   90.00
_cell.angle_beta   90.00
_cell.angle_gamma   90.00
#
_symmetry.space_group_name_H-M   'P 1'
#
loop_
_entity.id
_entity.type
_entity.pdbx_description
1 polymer ?
#
loop_
_entity_poly.entity_id
_entity_poly.type
_entity_poly.pdbx_seq_one_letter_code
_entity_poly.pdbx_strand_id
1 'polypeptide(L)'
;MLNAVTKAPNPEDPQFRANVARAFVDAVTDVLAAKAVRALKKTRLNSLVVAGGVSANKQLRARLTQEVEKRHGKIFFPPLSLCTDNGAMIAIAGLKRLQAMTPEELDACRKRWSFSAKPRWTLTEAAHPDQTA
;
A
#
# COMPACT_ATOMS: atom_id res chain seq x y z
N MET A 1 11.36 16.96 -8.67
CA MET A 1 12.73 16.43 -8.45
C MET A 1 13.60 16.53 -9.69
N LEU A 2 13.23 15.95 -10.84
CA LEU A 2 14.01 16.01 -12.07
C LEU A 2 14.40 17.46 -12.45
N ASN A 3 13.44 18.37 -12.50
CA ASN A 3 13.71 19.79 -12.81
C ASN A 3 14.67 20.49 -11.86
N ALA A 4 14.74 20.09 -10.60
CA ALA A 4 15.69 20.67 -9.65
C ALA A 4 17.10 20.16 -9.92
N VAL A 5 17.25 18.90 -10.26
CA VAL A 5 18.55 18.30 -10.57
C VAL A 5 19.07 18.80 -11.91
N THR A 6 18.25 18.86 -12.96
CA THR A 6 18.67 19.31 -14.30
C THR A 6 19.04 20.79 -14.38
N LYS A 7 18.49 21.62 -13.49
CA LYS A 7 18.79 23.07 -13.44
C LYS A 7 19.85 23.44 -12.41
N ALA A 8 20.37 22.48 -11.67
CA ALA A 8 21.40 22.75 -10.66
C ALA A 8 22.75 23.08 -11.33
N PRO A 9 23.46 24.06 -10.82
CA PRO A 9 24.79 24.40 -11.33
C PRO A 9 25.83 23.30 -11.06
N ASN A 10 25.67 22.52 -9.98
CA ASN A 10 26.49 21.35 -9.66
C ASN A 10 25.61 20.20 -9.17
N PRO A 11 25.02 19.39 -10.07
CA PRO A 11 24.12 18.29 -9.71
C PRO A 11 24.82 17.12 -9.02
N GLU A 12 26.15 17.04 -9.10
CA GLU A 12 26.95 15.98 -8.47
C GLU A 12 27.41 16.32 -7.04
N ASP A 13 27.16 17.54 -6.57
CA ASP A 13 27.48 17.93 -5.20
C ASP A 13 26.74 17.03 -4.19
N PRO A 14 27.46 16.33 -3.30
CA PRO A 14 26.85 15.42 -2.34
C PRO A 14 25.84 16.11 -1.41
N GLN A 15 26.11 17.35 -0.99
CA GLN A 15 25.20 18.09 -0.11
C GLN A 15 23.91 18.48 -0.86
N PHE A 16 24.04 18.93 -2.10
CA PHE A 16 22.89 19.23 -2.94
C PHE A 16 22.01 17.97 -3.15
N ARG A 17 22.61 16.82 -3.48
CA ARG A 17 21.91 15.55 -3.63
C ARG A 17 21.17 15.13 -2.35
N ALA A 18 21.84 15.25 -1.20
CA ALA A 18 21.22 14.96 0.09
C ALA A 18 20.03 15.88 0.38
N ASN A 19 20.16 17.17 0.09
CA ASN A 19 19.08 18.15 0.28
C ASN A 19 17.88 17.86 -0.64
N VAL A 20 18.12 17.50 -1.91
CA VAL A 20 17.05 17.12 -2.86
C VAL A 20 16.35 15.83 -2.42
N ALA A 21 17.12 14.83 -1.98
CA ALA A 21 16.56 13.58 -1.48
C ALA A 21 15.70 13.83 -0.24
N ARG A 22 16.15 14.64 0.70
CA ARG A 22 15.38 15.01 1.89
C ARG A 22 14.09 15.74 1.52
N ALA A 23 14.18 16.78 0.70
CA ALA A 23 13.01 17.55 0.26
C ALA A 23 11.99 16.67 -0.48
N PHE A 24 12.46 15.69 -1.25
CA PHE A 24 11.57 14.72 -1.91
C PHE A 24 10.82 13.86 -0.90
N VAL A 25 11.51 13.29 0.08
CA VAL A 25 10.88 12.46 1.12
C VAL A 25 9.87 13.26 1.93
N ASP A 26 10.22 14.50 2.31
CA ASP A 26 9.34 15.40 3.04
C ASP A 26 8.06 15.70 2.23
N ALA A 27 8.20 16.06 0.95
CA ALA A 27 7.08 16.37 0.08
C ALA A 27 6.15 15.14 -0.13
N VAL A 28 6.72 13.95 -0.36
CA VAL A 28 5.93 12.71 -0.52
C VAL A 28 5.18 12.39 0.77
N THR A 29 5.86 12.49 1.90
CA THR A 29 5.27 12.23 3.22
C THR A 29 4.10 13.16 3.51
N ASP A 30 4.25 14.45 3.24
CA ASP A 30 3.21 15.46 3.45
C ASP A 30 2.00 15.22 2.53
N VAL A 31 2.23 14.94 1.26
CA VAL A 31 1.15 14.67 0.30
C VAL A 31 0.37 13.42 0.68
N LEU A 32 1.06 12.34 1.04
CA LEU A 32 0.40 11.09 1.44
C LEU A 32 -0.40 11.26 2.73
N ALA A 33 0.17 11.94 3.73
CA ALA A 33 -0.51 12.22 4.99
C ALA A 33 -1.76 13.10 4.76
N ALA A 34 -1.65 14.16 3.98
CA ALA A 34 -2.78 15.04 3.66
C ALA A 34 -3.92 14.29 2.93
N LYS A 35 -3.56 13.40 1.97
CA LYS A 35 -4.55 12.59 1.25
C LYS A 35 -5.22 11.56 2.15
N ALA A 36 -4.47 10.87 3.02
CA ALA A 36 -5.00 9.90 3.97
C ALA A 36 -5.99 10.58 4.94
N VAL A 37 -5.62 11.73 5.50
CA VAL A 37 -6.50 12.52 6.38
C VAL A 37 -7.77 12.96 5.64
N ARG A 38 -7.63 13.40 4.39
CA ARG A 38 -8.80 13.78 3.56
C ARG A 38 -9.72 12.59 3.30
N ALA A 39 -9.16 11.40 3.04
CA ALA A 39 -9.94 10.18 2.87
C ALA A 39 -10.71 9.82 4.14
N LEU A 40 -10.05 9.82 5.30
CA LEU A 40 -10.71 9.57 6.59
C LEU A 40 -11.86 10.56 6.86
N LYS A 41 -11.66 11.85 6.53
CA LYS A 41 -12.72 12.85 6.64
C LYS A 41 -13.90 12.56 5.73
N LYS A 42 -13.63 12.25 4.46
CA LYS A 42 -14.65 11.98 3.45
C LYS A 42 -15.48 10.73 3.77
N THR A 43 -14.82 9.68 4.26
CA THR A 43 -15.48 8.40 4.59
C THR A 43 -16.06 8.37 6.01
N ARG A 44 -15.76 9.37 6.86
CA ARG A 44 -16.13 9.41 8.28
C ARG A 44 -15.58 8.21 9.08
N LEU A 45 -14.48 7.61 8.61
CA LEU A 45 -13.81 6.51 9.30
C LEU A 45 -12.73 7.03 10.25
N ASN A 46 -12.51 6.31 11.36
CA ASN A 46 -11.51 6.63 12.37
C ASN A 46 -10.33 5.64 12.38
N SER A 47 -10.34 4.64 11.49
CA SER A 47 -9.28 3.64 11.40
C SER A 47 -8.61 3.70 10.04
N LEU A 48 -7.27 3.71 10.04
CA LEU A 48 -6.43 3.72 8.85
C LEU A 48 -5.52 2.48 8.85
N VAL A 49 -5.56 1.71 7.78
CA VAL A 49 -4.59 0.63 7.52
C VAL A 49 -3.64 1.10 6.42
N VAL A 50 -2.34 1.01 6.67
CA VAL A 50 -1.29 1.40 5.72
C VAL A 50 -0.41 0.20 5.43
N ALA A 51 -0.39 -0.25 4.19
CA ALA A 51 0.35 -1.43 3.75
C ALA A 51 1.17 -1.14 2.47
N GLY A 52 1.98 -2.12 2.04
CA GLY A 52 2.84 -2.03 0.86
C GLY A 52 4.22 -1.45 1.16
N GLY A 53 5.13 -1.47 0.17
CA GLY A 53 6.55 -1.13 0.33
C GLY A 53 6.80 0.26 0.90
N VAL A 54 6.03 1.27 0.49
CA VAL A 54 6.17 2.65 0.98
C VAL A 54 5.82 2.77 2.47
N SER A 55 4.99 1.86 3.00
CA SER A 55 4.68 1.81 4.43
C SER A 55 5.86 1.45 5.33
N ALA A 56 6.98 0.98 4.77
CA ALA A 56 8.23 0.78 5.50
C ALA A 56 8.95 2.09 5.84
N ASN A 57 8.61 3.20 5.18
CA ASN A 57 9.24 4.48 5.43
C ASN A 57 8.90 5.00 6.84
N LYS A 58 9.91 5.12 7.69
CA LYS A 58 9.75 5.51 9.12
C LYS A 58 9.19 6.93 9.27
N GLN A 59 9.57 7.86 8.40
CA GLN A 59 9.09 9.24 8.43
C GLN A 59 7.60 9.30 8.08
N LEU A 60 7.17 8.55 7.06
CA LEU A 60 5.76 8.44 6.69
C LEU A 60 4.93 7.82 7.84
N ARG A 61 5.43 6.75 8.47
CA ARG A 61 4.76 6.14 9.63
C ARG A 61 4.56 7.17 10.74
N ALA A 62 5.62 7.86 11.14
CA ALA A 62 5.55 8.87 12.20
C ALA A 62 4.55 9.99 11.85
N ARG A 63 4.60 10.50 10.63
CA ARG A 63 3.69 11.56 10.16
C ARG A 63 2.23 11.13 10.15
N LEU A 64 1.95 9.96 9.59
CA LEU A 64 0.59 9.41 9.55
C LEU A 64 0.05 9.12 10.95
N THR A 65 0.86 8.53 11.83
CA THR A 65 0.48 8.28 13.22
C THR A 65 0.08 9.58 13.90
N GLN A 66 0.92 10.60 13.84
CA GLN A 66 0.64 11.92 14.42
C GLN A 66 -0.68 12.51 13.89
N GLU A 67 -0.92 12.47 12.59
CA GLU A 67 -2.13 13.06 11.98
C GLU A 67 -3.40 12.27 12.30
N VAL A 68 -3.32 10.95 12.44
CA VAL A 68 -4.46 10.09 12.80
C VAL A 68 -4.77 10.22 14.30
N GLU A 69 -3.76 10.23 15.17
CA GLU A 69 -3.92 10.40 16.61
C GLU A 69 -4.50 11.76 17.01
N LYS A 70 -4.12 12.86 16.34
CA LYS A 70 -4.74 14.18 16.48
C LYS A 70 -6.26 14.16 16.25
N ARG A 71 -6.76 13.16 15.57
CA ARG A 71 -8.18 12.96 15.26
C ARG A 71 -8.84 11.90 16.12
N HIS A 72 -8.15 11.43 17.17
CA HIS A 72 -8.57 10.31 18.01
C HIS A 72 -8.83 9.03 17.21
N GLY A 73 -8.13 8.86 16.06
CA GLY A 73 -8.21 7.68 15.20
C GLY A 73 -7.21 6.60 15.58
N LYS A 74 -7.34 5.44 14.93
CA LYS A 74 -6.42 4.31 15.06
C LYS A 74 -5.70 4.08 13.73
N ILE A 75 -4.39 3.78 13.80
CA ILE A 75 -3.60 3.46 12.63
C ILE A 75 -2.92 2.10 12.81
N PHE A 76 -2.86 1.34 11.73
CA PHE A 76 -2.28 0.00 11.71
C PHE A 76 -1.27 -0.12 10.58
N PHE A 77 -0.11 -0.69 10.90
CA PHE A 77 0.95 -0.99 9.95
C PHE A 77 1.35 -2.46 10.08
N PRO A 78 1.71 -3.12 8.99
CA PRO A 78 2.35 -4.42 9.07
C PRO A 78 3.75 -4.32 9.68
N PRO A 79 4.30 -5.41 10.22
CA PRO A 79 5.73 -5.51 10.53
C PRO A 79 6.58 -5.12 9.31
N LEU A 80 7.75 -4.52 9.53
CA LEU A 80 8.61 -4.03 8.44
C LEU A 80 9.00 -5.16 7.47
N SER A 81 9.20 -6.37 7.97
CA SER A 81 9.50 -7.57 7.17
C SER A 81 8.38 -7.99 6.21
N LEU A 82 7.15 -7.53 6.44
CA LEU A 82 5.98 -7.83 5.60
C LEU A 82 5.53 -6.64 4.74
N CYS A 83 6.29 -5.54 4.71
CA CYS A 83 5.96 -4.39 3.90
C CYS A 83 6.30 -4.55 2.41
N THR A 84 7.28 -5.41 2.08
CA THR A 84 7.64 -5.75 0.70
C THR A 84 6.89 -6.98 0.22
N ASP A 85 6.89 -7.21 -1.08
CA ASP A 85 6.30 -8.41 -1.68
C ASP A 85 6.87 -9.66 -1.04
N ASN A 86 5.98 -10.56 -0.61
CA ASN A 86 6.38 -11.81 0.04
C ASN A 86 5.34 -12.91 -0.22
N GLY A 87 5.80 -14.16 -0.17
CA GLY A 87 4.95 -15.32 -0.43
C GLY A 87 3.82 -15.50 0.59
N ALA A 88 3.98 -15.02 1.83
CA ALA A 88 2.96 -15.14 2.86
C ALA A 88 1.69 -14.34 2.51
N MET A 89 1.83 -13.16 1.89
CA MET A 89 0.69 -12.35 1.43
C MET A 89 -0.14 -13.12 0.41
N ILE A 90 0.52 -13.74 -0.56
CA ILE A 90 -0.16 -14.51 -1.63
C ILE A 90 -0.75 -15.80 -1.07
N ALA A 91 -0.05 -16.47 -0.16
CA ALA A 91 -0.56 -17.67 0.51
C ALA A 91 -1.84 -17.39 1.31
N ILE A 92 -1.87 -16.28 2.07
CA ILE A 92 -3.06 -15.88 2.83
C ILE A 92 -4.21 -15.50 1.89
N ALA A 93 -3.94 -14.73 0.82
CA ALA A 93 -4.95 -14.38 -0.17
C ALA A 93 -5.53 -15.63 -0.86
N GLY A 94 -4.67 -16.58 -1.24
CA GLY A 94 -5.07 -17.86 -1.80
C GLY A 94 -5.91 -18.69 -0.82
N LEU A 95 -5.46 -18.81 0.43
CA LEU A 95 -6.19 -19.53 1.48
C LEU A 95 -7.61 -18.94 1.68
N LYS A 96 -7.71 -17.61 1.82
CA LYS A 96 -9.01 -16.95 1.97
C LYS A 96 -9.93 -17.18 0.79
N ARG A 97 -9.37 -17.14 -0.43
CA ARG A 97 -10.15 -17.46 -1.64
C ARG A 97 -10.63 -18.89 -1.66
N LEU A 98 -9.78 -19.87 -1.31
CA LEU A 98 -10.17 -21.28 -1.24
C LEU A 98 -11.25 -21.53 -0.16
N GLN A 99 -11.14 -20.84 0.98
CA GLN A 99 -12.14 -20.93 2.06
C GLN A 99 -13.51 -20.37 1.69
N ALA A 100 -13.57 -19.43 0.74
CA ALA A 100 -14.81 -18.83 0.26
C ALA A 100 -15.44 -19.58 -0.93
N MET A 101 -14.76 -20.58 -1.50
CA MET A 101 -15.28 -21.38 -2.62
C MET A 101 -16.29 -22.43 -2.15
N THR A 102 -17.29 -22.68 -3.00
CA THR A 102 -18.17 -23.84 -2.82
C THR A 102 -17.42 -25.15 -3.09
N PRO A 103 -17.92 -26.31 -2.64
CA PRO A 103 -17.32 -27.61 -2.95
C PRO A 103 -17.15 -27.85 -4.46
N GLU A 104 -18.13 -27.42 -5.26
CA GLU A 104 -18.13 -27.58 -6.72
C GLU A 104 -17.05 -26.70 -7.38
N GLU A 105 -16.91 -25.45 -6.94
CA GLU A 105 -15.87 -24.53 -7.42
C GLU A 105 -14.47 -25.04 -7.04
N LEU A 106 -14.32 -25.59 -5.83
CA LEU A 106 -13.07 -26.17 -5.36
C LEU A 106 -12.68 -27.39 -6.19
N ASP A 107 -13.63 -28.28 -6.51
CA ASP A 107 -13.39 -29.45 -7.36
C ASP A 107 -13.02 -29.03 -8.80
N ALA A 108 -13.74 -28.06 -9.36
CA ALA A 108 -13.40 -27.47 -10.66
C ALA A 108 -12.00 -26.83 -10.68
N CYS A 109 -11.62 -26.16 -9.60
CA CYS A 109 -10.29 -25.57 -9.44
C CYS A 109 -9.18 -26.64 -9.41
N ARG A 110 -9.40 -27.76 -8.72
CA ARG A 110 -8.47 -28.89 -8.65
C ARG A 110 -8.25 -29.59 -10.00
N LYS A 111 -9.27 -29.60 -10.86
CA LYS A 111 -9.22 -30.20 -12.20
C LYS A 111 -8.61 -29.27 -13.26
N ARG A 112 -8.44 -27.99 -12.93
CA ARG A 112 -7.89 -27.00 -13.86
C ARG A 112 -6.36 -26.94 -13.77
N TRP A 113 -5.67 -27.44 -14.78
CA TRP A 113 -4.20 -27.51 -14.84
C TRP A 113 -3.54 -26.27 -15.48
N SER A 114 -4.32 -25.31 -15.97
CA SER A 114 -3.81 -24.10 -16.60
C SER A 114 -4.54 -22.86 -16.08
N PHE A 115 -3.83 -21.76 -16.01
CA PHE A 115 -4.37 -20.43 -15.70
C PHE A 115 -3.64 -19.36 -16.48
N SER A 116 -4.32 -18.25 -16.75
CA SER A 116 -3.71 -17.07 -17.34
C SER A 116 -3.40 -16.04 -16.27
N ALA A 117 -2.18 -15.50 -16.29
CA ALA A 117 -1.83 -14.37 -15.45
C ALA A 117 -2.58 -13.11 -15.91
N LYS A 118 -3.13 -12.35 -14.98
CA LYS A 118 -3.74 -11.03 -15.23
C LYS A 118 -2.88 -9.94 -14.59
N PRO A 119 -1.94 -9.32 -15.34
CA PRO A 119 -1.00 -8.34 -14.78
C PRO A 119 -1.68 -7.07 -14.24
N ARG A 120 -2.86 -6.75 -14.77
CA ARG A 120 -3.70 -5.63 -14.35
C ARG A 120 -5.11 -6.13 -14.05
N TRP A 121 -5.28 -6.66 -12.86
CA TRP A 121 -6.57 -7.10 -12.37
C TRP A 121 -7.22 -5.96 -11.59
N THR A 122 -8.34 -5.43 -12.08
CA THR A 122 -9.08 -4.37 -11.39
C THR A 122 -9.82 -4.93 -10.18
N LEU A 123 -9.95 -4.14 -9.13
CA LEU A 123 -10.69 -4.55 -7.93
C LEU A 123 -12.18 -4.84 -8.20
N THR A 124 -12.75 -4.20 -9.23
CA THR A 124 -14.13 -4.42 -9.65
C THR A 124 -14.35 -5.76 -10.34
N GLU A 125 -13.30 -6.35 -10.93
CA GLU A 125 -13.31 -7.68 -11.55
C GLU A 125 -12.92 -8.79 -10.56
N ALA A 126 -12.27 -8.43 -9.45
CA ALA A 126 -11.93 -9.36 -8.39
C ALA A 126 -13.22 -9.66 -7.61
N ALA A 127 -13.78 -10.85 -7.77
CA ALA A 127 -14.93 -11.29 -6.98
C ALA A 127 -14.60 -11.16 -5.48
N HIS A 128 -15.44 -10.45 -4.74
CA HIS A 128 -15.32 -10.37 -3.29
C HIS A 128 -15.64 -11.75 -2.69
N PRO A 129 -14.87 -12.26 -1.72
CA PRO A 129 -15.14 -13.56 -1.11
C PRO A 129 -16.56 -13.70 -0.55
N ASP A 130 -17.16 -12.59 -0.11
CA ASP A 130 -18.50 -12.55 0.49
C ASP A 130 -19.62 -12.26 -0.54
N GLN A 131 -19.31 -12.10 -1.84
CA GLN A 131 -20.29 -11.83 -2.90
C GLN A 131 -20.63 -13.07 -3.75
N THR A 132 -20.09 -14.21 -3.39
CA THR A 132 -20.36 -15.51 -4.05
C THR A 132 -21.30 -16.39 -3.21
N ALA A 133 -22.09 -15.77 -2.33
CA ALA A 133 -23.17 -16.45 -1.61
C ALA A 133 -24.53 -16.17 -2.27
#